data_9f19a302986295468612e5749e1d01ff
#
_entry.id   9f19a302986295468612e5749e1d01ff
#
_cell.length_a   1.000
_cell.length_b   1.000
_cell.length_c   1.000
_cell.angle_alpha   90.00
_cell.angle_beta   90.00
_cell.angle_gamma   90.00
#
_symmetry.space_group_name_H-M   'P 1'
#
loop_
_entity.id
_entity.type
_entity.pdbx_description
1 polymer ?
#
loop_
_entity_poly.entity_id
_entity_poly.type
_entity_poly.pdbx_seq_one_letter_code
_entity_poly.pdbx_strand_id
1 'polypeptide(L)'
;MKISYGITVYNEYKELDNLLDHLSKHIRKEDEVVVTRDVSKVGDKSIMQDEFYALEKVLEKYEYGTWFQPKQLKVKTFHFKKDFSALKNYTKEHCSGDYIFHIDADEIPNEILLKQLPTILEINDTDLVWVPRIN
;
A
#
# COMPACT_ATOMS: atom_id res chain seq x y z
N MET A 1 17.56 5.65 6.65
CA MET A 1 16.39 6.20 5.97
C MET A 1 15.42 5.07 5.67
N LYS A 2 14.15 5.28 6.00
CA LYS A 2 13.08 4.28 5.86
C LYS A 2 12.00 4.84 4.94
N ILE A 3 11.49 4.01 4.03
CA ILE A 3 10.40 4.37 3.13
C ILE A 3 9.15 3.60 3.55
N SER A 4 8.02 4.31 3.64
CA SER A 4 6.71 3.70 3.83
C SER A 4 5.96 3.68 2.51
N TYR A 5 5.55 2.50 2.08
CA TYR A 5 4.71 2.33 0.89
C TYR A 5 3.26 2.26 1.37
N GLY A 6 2.52 3.35 1.16
CA GLY A 6 1.14 3.48 1.61
C GLY A 6 0.15 3.09 0.50
N ILE A 7 -0.66 2.09 0.75
CA ILE A 7 -1.60 1.53 -0.24
C ILE A 7 -3.02 1.74 0.26
N THR A 8 -3.89 2.24 -0.61
CA THR A 8 -5.32 2.29 -0.35
C THR A 8 -6.03 1.28 -1.24
N VAL A 9 -6.94 0.50 -0.67
CA VAL A 9 -7.66 -0.56 -1.38
C VAL A 9 -9.13 -0.58 -0.96
N TYR A 10 -10.02 -0.85 -1.90
CA TYR A 10 -11.46 -0.99 -1.67
C TYR A 10 -11.93 -2.40 -1.99
N ASN A 11 -12.01 -2.76 -3.28
CA ASN A 11 -12.44 -4.09 -3.74
C ASN A 11 -11.43 -4.72 -4.73
N GLU A 12 -10.31 -4.07 -4.96
CA GLU A 12 -9.31 -4.48 -5.96
C GLU A 12 -8.41 -5.60 -5.42
N TYR A 13 -9.02 -6.75 -5.07
CA TYR A 13 -8.28 -7.84 -4.42
C TYR A 13 -7.25 -8.51 -5.35
N LYS A 14 -7.55 -8.63 -6.64
CA LYS A 14 -6.60 -9.21 -7.62
C LYS A 14 -5.41 -8.30 -7.83
N GLU A 15 -5.68 -7.02 -7.99
CA GLU A 15 -4.67 -5.99 -8.21
C GLU A 15 -3.79 -5.86 -6.98
N LEU A 16 -4.38 -5.88 -5.79
CA LEU A 16 -3.63 -5.83 -4.53
C LEU A 16 -2.72 -7.04 -4.36
N ASP A 17 -3.20 -8.23 -4.71
CA ASP A 17 -2.40 -9.45 -4.64
C ASP A 17 -1.14 -9.30 -5.52
N ASN A 18 -1.30 -8.83 -6.74
CA ASN A 18 -0.18 -8.59 -7.64
C ASN A 18 0.78 -7.51 -7.09
N LEU A 19 0.24 -6.44 -6.55
CA LEU A 19 1.04 -5.34 -6.00
C LEU A 19 1.85 -5.78 -4.78
N LEU A 20 1.24 -6.49 -3.86
CA LEU A 20 1.93 -6.96 -2.65
C LEU A 20 3.02 -7.98 -2.99
N ASP A 21 2.76 -8.89 -3.92
CA ASP A 21 3.78 -9.82 -4.40
C ASP A 21 4.96 -9.07 -5.02
N HIS A 22 4.68 -8.08 -5.85
CA HIS A 22 5.69 -7.24 -6.51
C HIS A 22 6.54 -6.47 -5.48
N LEU A 23 5.89 -5.82 -4.52
CA LEU A 23 6.60 -5.07 -3.48
C LEU A 23 7.47 -5.99 -2.62
N SER A 24 6.99 -7.17 -2.27
CA SER A 24 7.75 -8.12 -1.46
C SER A 24 9.07 -8.54 -2.10
N LYS A 25 9.15 -8.49 -3.43
CA LYS A 25 10.34 -8.86 -4.19
C LYS A 25 11.32 -7.72 -4.41
N HIS A 26 10.86 -6.48 -4.31
CA HIS A 26 11.64 -5.33 -4.77
C HIS A 26 11.92 -4.24 -3.75
N ILE A 27 11.23 -4.23 -2.61
CA ILE A 27 11.52 -3.26 -1.54
C ILE A 27 12.56 -3.81 -0.56
N ARG A 28 13.16 -2.92 0.21
CA ARG A 28 14.15 -3.29 1.20
C ARG A 28 13.49 -3.81 2.47
N LYS A 29 14.25 -4.60 3.27
CA LYS A 29 13.76 -5.16 4.54
C LYS A 29 13.46 -4.09 5.60
N GLU A 30 14.16 -2.96 5.56
CA GLU A 30 13.97 -1.85 6.48
C GLU A 30 12.76 -0.98 6.14
N ASP A 31 12.22 -1.12 4.94
CA ASP A 31 11.04 -0.37 4.52
C ASP A 31 9.75 -1.07 4.98
N GLU A 32 8.66 -0.34 5.01
CA GLU A 32 7.37 -0.89 5.43
C GLU A 32 6.29 -0.71 4.37
N VAL A 33 5.27 -1.54 4.44
CA VAL A 33 4.06 -1.42 3.62
C VAL A 33 2.87 -1.22 4.57
N VAL A 34 2.12 -0.17 4.33
CA VAL A 34 0.91 0.15 5.11
C VAL A 34 -0.29 0.08 4.17
N VAL A 35 -1.14 -0.91 4.36
CA VAL A 35 -2.35 -1.09 3.57
C VAL A 35 -3.53 -0.58 4.36
N THR A 36 -4.26 0.39 3.81
CA THR A 36 -5.52 0.87 4.39
C THR A 36 -6.68 0.34 3.55
N ARG A 37 -7.51 -0.46 4.19
CA ARG A 37 -8.70 -1.04 3.59
C ARG A 37 -9.89 -0.12 3.84
N ASP A 38 -10.54 0.31 2.77
CA ASP A 38 -11.81 1.04 2.87
C ASP A 38 -12.94 0.05 3.13
N VAL A 39 -13.59 0.18 4.29
CA VAL A 39 -14.71 -0.69 4.69
C VAL A 39 -16.03 0.08 4.75
N SER A 40 -16.08 1.28 4.21
CA SER A 40 -17.25 2.17 4.30
C SER A 40 -18.52 1.58 3.72
N LYS A 41 -18.40 0.67 2.76
CA LYS A 41 -19.54 0.05 2.08
C LYS A 41 -19.79 -1.40 2.49
N VAL A 42 -19.15 -1.85 3.57
CA VAL A 42 -19.43 -3.17 4.13
C VAL A 42 -20.87 -3.17 4.64
N GLY A 43 -21.68 -4.11 4.14
CA GLY A 43 -23.11 -4.17 4.44
C GLY A 43 -23.97 -3.37 3.46
N ASP A 44 -23.38 -2.53 2.61
CA ASP A 44 -24.09 -1.86 1.51
C ASP A 44 -24.22 -2.84 0.34
N LYS A 45 -25.36 -2.78 -0.35
CA LYS A 45 -25.63 -3.60 -1.52
C LYS A 45 -24.70 -3.29 -2.70
N SER A 46 -24.00 -2.17 -2.65
CA SER A 46 -23.06 -1.77 -3.70
C SER A 46 -21.74 -2.56 -3.69
N ILE A 47 -21.41 -3.24 -2.58
CA ILE A 47 -20.24 -4.10 -2.51
C ILE A 47 -20.69 -5.56 -2.49
N MET A 48 -20.08 -6.37 -3.33
CA MET A 48 -20.34 -7.80 -3.34
C MET A 48 -19.62 -8.46 -2.16
N GLN A 49 -20.35 -9.25 -1.40
CA GLN A 49 -19.83 -9.95 -0.23
C GLN A 49 -18.64 -10.85 -0.61
N ASP A 50 -18.68 -11.44 -1.81
CA ASP A 50 -17.59 -12.28 -2.30
C ASP A 50 -16.29 -11.50 -2.49
N GLU A 51 -16.38 -10.26 -2.97
CA GLU A 51 -15.20 -9.38 -3.13
C GLU A 51 -14.62 -9.00 -1.76
N PHE A 52 -15.47 -8.75 -0.78
CA PHE A 52 -15.04 -8.45 0.58
C PHE A 52 -14.23 -9.61 1.16
N TYR A 53 -14.72 -10.83 1.04
CA TYR A 53 -14.03 -12.01 1.56
C TYR A 53 -12.79 -12.35 0.73
N ALA A 54 -12.81 -12.14 -0.57
CA ALA A 54 -11.63 -12.35 -1.42
C ALA A 54 -10.50 -11.41 -1.02
N LEU A 55 -10.80 -10.15 -0.74
CA LEU A 55 -9.81 -9.19 -0.26
C LEU A 55 -9.28 -9.59 1.12
N GLU A 56 -10.15 -10.04 2.01
CA GLU A 56 -9.76 -10.54 3.33
C GLU A 56 -8.72 -11.65 3.23
N LYS A 57 -8.95 -12.61 2.33
CA LYS A 57 -8.03 -13.73 2.11
C LYS A 57 -6.69 -13.28 1.55
N VAL A 58 -6.67 -12.29 0.65
CA VAL A 58 -5.43 -11.72 0.12
C VAL A 58 -4.64 -11.08 1.25
N LEU A 59 -5.28 -10.27 2.07
CA LEU A 59 -4.62 -9.60 3.20
C LEU A 59 -4.06 -10.62 4.21
N GLU A 60 -4.83 -11.63 4.56
CA GLU A 60 -4.39 -12.69 5.48
C GLU A 60 -3.17 -13.45 4.92
N LYS A 61 -3.19 -13.76 3.62
CA LYS A 61 -2.10 -14.45 2.95
C LYS A 61 -0.77 -13.75 3.17
N TYR A 62 -0.74 -12.43 2.97
CA TYR A 62 0.49 -11.66 3.10
C TYR A 62 0.82 -11.31 4.55
N GLU A 63 -0.18 -11.10 5.38
CA GLU A 63 0.00 -10.75 6.78
C GLU A 63 0.60 -11.91 7.58
N TYR A 64 0.15 -13.15 7.32
CA TYR A 64 0.60 -14.35 8.03
C TYR A 64 1.62 -15.18 7.24
N GLY A 65 1.92 -14.81 6.01
CA GLY A 65 2.88 -15.53 5.17
C GLY A 65 4.32 -15.06 5.39
N THR A 66 5.19 -15.50 4.48
CA THR A 66 6.64 -15.22 4.57
C THR A 66 7.14 -14.24 3.52
N TRP A 67 6.22 -13.58 2.78
CA TRP A 67 6.59 -12.60 1.75
C TRP A 67 7.28 -11.39 2.34
N PHE A 68 6.81 -10.92 3.50
CA PHE A 68 7.36 -9.76 4.20
C PHE A 68 8.02 -10.19 5.51
N GLN A 69 8.94 -9.36 5.99
CA GLN A 69 9.53 -9.55 7.31
C GLN A 69 8.48 -9.32 8.40
N PRO A 70 8.68 -9.88 9.61
CA PRO A 70 7.77 -9.58 10.72
C PRO A 70 7.60 -8.07 10.92
N LYS A 71 6.35 -7.62 11.05
CA LYS A 71 5.99 -6.20 11.25
C LYS A 71 6.28 -5.29 10.05
N GLN A 72 6.73 -5.82 8.93
CA GLN A 72 6.97 -5.02 7.72
C GLN A 72 5.66 -4.62 7.04
N LEU A 73 4.65 -5.48 7.09
CA LEU A 73 3.33 -5.21 6.54
C LEU A 73 2.35 -4.88 7.66
N LYS A 74 1.69 -3.72 7.54
CA LYS A 74 0.64 -3.27 8.45
C LYS A 74 -0.67 -3.14 7.67
N VAL A 75 -1.74 -3.71 8.20
CA VAL A 75 -3.08 -3.63 7.59
C VAL A 75 -3.99 -2.85 8.51
N LYS A 76 -4.61 -1.80 7.98
CA LYS A 76 -5.53 -0.93 8.71
C LYS A 76 -6.87 -0.84 7.98
N THR A 77 -7.93 -0.57 8.73
CA THR A 77 -9.27 -0.38 8.17
C THR A 77 -9.73 1.05 8.39
N PHE A 78 -10.48 1.58 7.43
CA PHE A 78 -10.98 2.95 7.47
C PHE A 78 -12.38 3.04 6.86
N HIS A 79 -13.26 3.79 7.49
CA HIS A 79 -14.57 4.09 6.95
C HIS A 79 -14.49 5.36 6.10
N PHE A 80 -14.46 5.18 4.78
CA PHE A 80 -14.41 6.28 3.83
C PHE A 80 -15.74 7.03 3.80
N LYS A 81 -15.70 8.36 4.02
CA LYS A 81 -16.88 9.23 4.03
C LYS A 81 -16.80 10.27 2.91
N LYS A 82 -16.54 9.83 1.68
CA LYS A 82 -16.41 10.68 0.50
C LYS A 82 -15.30 11.73 0.58
N ASP A 83 -14.33 11.56 1.47
CA ASP A 83 -13.18 12.44 1.61
C ASP A 83 -11.89 11.64 1.37
N PHE A 84 -11.38 11.72 0.14
CA PHE A 84 -10.14 11.02 -0.25
C PHE A 84 -8.93 11.53 0.52
N SER A 85 -8.93 12.82 0.89
CA SER A 85 -7.85 13.38 1.70
C SER A 85 -7.81 12.75 3.08
N ALA A 86 -8.97 12.49 3.69
CA ALA A 86 -9.05 11.82 4.98
C ALA A 86 -8.51 10.39 4.91
N LEU A 87 -8.82 9.65 3.84
CA LEU A 87 -8.31 8.30 3.63
C LEU A 87 -6.79 8.28 3.49
N LYS A 88 -6.24 9.17 2.68
CA LYS A 88 -4.80 9.28 2.47
C LYS A 88 -4.09 9.76 3.74
N ASN A 89 -4.68 10.70 4.48
CA ASN A 89 -4.13 11.17 5.75
C ASN A 89 -4.11 10.06 6.80
N TYR A 90 -5.16 9.25 6.85
CA TYR A 90 -5.22 8.09 7.75
C TYR A 90 -4.08 7.11 7.46
N THR A 91 -3.87 6.80 6.17
CA THR A 91 -2.76 5.95 5.75
C THR A 91 -1.43 6.56 6.18
N LYS A 92 -1.25 7.85 5.94
CA LYS A 92 -0.04 8.60 6.29
C LYS A 92 0.23 8.55 7.80
N GLU A 93 -0.79 8.67 8.62
CA GLU A 93 -0.65 8.63 10.08
C GLU A 93 -0.08 7.30 10.59
N HIS A 94 -0.30 6.21 9.86
CA HIS A 94 0.21 4.89 10.23
C HIS A 94 1.55 4.57 9.58
N CYS A 95 2.09 5.47 8.75
CA CYS A 95 3.40 5.33 8.14
C CYS A 95 4.47 5.89 9.09
N SER A 96 5.54 5.13 9.29
CA SER A 96 6.64 5.52 10.18
C SER A 96 7.92 5.86 9.44
N GLY A 97 7.94 5.78 8.11
CA GLY A 97 9.11 6.07 7.31
C GLY A 97 9.42 7.55 7.18
N ASP A 98 10.64 7.83 6.76
CA ASP A 98 11.08 9.21 6.49
C ASP A 98 10.41 9.76 5.23
N TYR A 99 10.06 8.87 4.30
CA TYR A 99 9.33 9.19 3.07
C TYR A 99 8.14 8.27 2.93
N ILE A 100 7.09 8.79 2.30
CA ILE A 100 5.87 8.02 2.04
C ILE A 100 5.64 7.98 0.53
N PHE A 101 5.53 6.77 -0.01
CA PHE A 101 5.18 6.54 -1.40
C PHE A 101 3.74 6.01 -1.43
N HIS A 102 2.81 6.86 -1.88
CA HIS A 102 1.40 6.49 -1.99
C HIS A 102 1.14 5.72 -3.28
N ILE A 103 0.49 4.56 -3.17
CA ILE A 103 0.18 3.69 -4.29
C ILE A 103 -1.29 3.28 -4.18
N ASP A 104 -2.06 3.42 -5.27
CA ASP A 104 -3.39 2.84 -5.33
C ASP A 104 -3.25 1.34 -5.67
N ALA A 105 -4.18 0.52 -5.20
CA ALA A 105 -4.06 -0.94 -5.32
C ALA A 105 -3.95 -1.43 -6.76
N ASP A 106 -4.47 -0.68 -7.73
CA ASP A 106 -4.42 -0.99 -9.17
C ASP A 106 -3.16 -0.46 -9.87
N GLU A 107 -2.21 0.10 -9.13
CA GLU A 107 -0.96 0.61 -9.66
C GLU A 107 0.19 -0.34 -9.33
N ILE A 108 1.11 -0.55 -10.28
CA ILE A 108 2.31 -1.35 -10.02
C ILE A 108 3.54 -0.49 -10.34
N PRO A 109 4.31 -0.07 -9.33
CA PRO A 109 5.52 0.68 -9.57
C PRO A 109 6.56 -0.15 -10.33
N ASN A 110 7.29 0.48 -11.23
CA ASN A 110 8.35 -0.17 -11.97
C ASN A 110 9.43 -0.70 -11.00
N GLU A 111 9.93 -1.92 -11.25
CA GLU A 111 10.94 -2.53 -10.38
C GLU A 111 12.25 -1.75 -10.33
N ILE A 112 12.63 -1.12 -11.45
CA ILE A 112 13.84 -0.31 -11.51
C ILE A 112 13.69 0.92 -10.61
N LEU A 113 12.52 1.56 -10.65
CA LEU A 113 12.20 2.68 -9.77
C LEU A 113 12.29 2.27 -8.30
N LEU A 114 11.69 1.14 -7.94
CA LEU A 114 11.71 0.65 -6.55
C LEU A 114 13.13 0.40 -6.06
N LYS A 115 13.99 -0.14 -6.92
CA LYS A 115 15.39 -0.40 -6.58
C LYS A 115 16.21 0.89 -6.44
N GLN A 116 15.93 1.89 -7.27
CA GLN A 116 16.68 3.15 -7.29
C GLN A 116 16.17 4.19 -6.31
N LEU A 117 14.90 4.10 -5.91
CA LEU A 117 14.26 5.12 -5.07
C LEU A 117 15.03 5.42 -3.78
N PRO A 118 15.50 4.41 -3.01
CA PRO A 118 16.27 4.70 -1.81
C PRO A 118 17.52 5.53 -2.08
N THR A 119 18.25 5.20 -3.14
CA THR A 119 19.46 5.93 -3.53
C THR A 119 19.13 7.35 -3.95
N ILE A 120 18.07 7.54 -4.73
CA ILE A 120 17.62 8.88 -5.16
C ILE A 120 17.30 9.75 -3.96
N LEU A 121 16.56 9.22 -2.99
CA LEU A 121 16.15 9.95 -1.80
C LEU A 121 17.33 10.30 -0.89
N GLU A 122 18.30 9.40 -0.76
CA GLU A 122 19.47 9.61 0.08
C GLU A 122 20.44 10.63 -0.53
N ILE A 123 20.64 10.59 -1.85
CA ILE A 123 21.59 11.48 -2.53
C ILE A 123 21.04 12.90 -2.65
N ASN A 124 19.76 13.03 -3.00
CA ASN A 124 19.20 14.33 -3.36
C ASN A 124 18.66 15.12 -2.18
N ASP A 125 18.52 14.49 -1.01
CA ASP A 125 17.99 15.12 0.22
C ASP A 125 16.77 15.99 -0.10
N THR A 126 15.82 15.40 -0.83
CA THR A 126 14.64 16.11 -1.31
C THR A 126 13.42 15.75 -0.47
N ASP A 127 12.54 16.72 -0.28
CA ASP A 127 11.28 16.52 0.47
C ASP A 127 10.19 15.89 -0.39
N LEU A 128 10.31 15.99 -1.73
CA LEU A 128 9.30 15.50 -2.64
C LEU A 128 9.93 14.91 -3.89
N VAL A 129 9.53 13.70 -4.24
CA VAL A 129 9.86 13.06 -5.51
C VAL A 129 8.57 12.86 -6.29
N TRP A 130 8.54 13.40 -7.51
CA TRP A 130 7.40 13.21 -8.39
C TRP A 130 7.67 12.03 -9.31
N VAL A 131 6.77 11.04 -9.26
CA VAL A 131 6.87 9.84 -10.09
C VAL A 131 5.78 9.91 -11.15
N PRO A 132 6.14 9.99 -12.44
CA PRO A 132 5.12 10.00 -13.48
C PRO A 132 4.38 8.68 -13.54
N ARG A 133 3.08 8.76 -13.71
CA ARG A 133 2.22 7.61 -13.89
C ARG A 133 2.33 7.14 -15.33
N ILE A 134 2.69 5.88 -15.53
CA ILE A 134 2.70 5.24 -16.85
C ILE A 134 1.50 4.30 -16.90
N ASN A 135 0.52 4.67 -17.71
CA ASN A 135 -0.67 3.83 -17.89
C ASN A 135 -0.42 2.80 -19.00
#